data_ef621a1bd8935bbbe9aba222ec2f5d41
#
_entry.id   ef621a1bd8935bbbe9aba222ec2f5d41
#
_cell.length_a   1.000
_cell.length_b   1.000
_cell.length_c   1.000
_cell.angle_alpha   90.00
_cell.angle_beta   90.00
_cell.angle_gamma   90.00
#
_symmetry.space_group_name_H-M   'P 1'
#
loop_
_entity.id
_entity.type
_entity.pdbx_description
1 polymer ?
#
loop_
_entity_poly.entity_id
_entity_poly.type
_entity_poly.pdbx_seq_one_letter_code
_entity_poly.pdbx_strand_id
1 'polypeptide(L)'
;MNDTHPFLKLGQKAVFRLGAVAPKQFVADGLPQIAFAGRSNVGKSSLQNVLLGRSGLVRVSRTPGRTREINFFELPASGWFVDLPGFGYARGGVSASAGFADLVGQYLSQPGQPALLFYILDAGVADGEIDEICLGRILEADVPCQVLLNKADRLDQSARNRIPREVAAKFSLSSPPPLISARTGQGLDPLRDRILALLAPQPVPSEN
;
A
#
# COMPACT_ATOMS: atom_id res chain seq x y z
N MET A 1 -21.29 0.11 4.71
CA MET A 1 -19.97 0.47 5.25
C MET A 1 -20.20 1.05 6.63
N ASN A 2 -19.41 0.66 7.61
CA ASN A 2 -19.54 1.20 8.96
C ASN A 2 -18.89 2.59 8.96
N ASP A 3 -19.69 3.66 8.78
CA ASP A 3 -19.21 5.05 8.68
C ASP A 3 -18.72 5.64 10.01
N THR A 4 -18.62 4.80 11.05
CA THR A 4 -18.31 5.23 12.43
C THR A 4 -16.87 4.96 12.85
N HIS A 5 -16.03 4.34 12.02
CA HIS A 5 -14.66 3.99 12.41
C HIS A 5 -13.84 5.26 12.74
N PRO A 6 -13.14 5.33 13.89
CA PRO A 6 -12.41 6.53 14.33
C PRO A 6 -11.42 7.07 13.29
N PHE A 7 -10.73 6.18 12.58
CA PHE A 7 -9.79 6.55 11.53
C PHE A 7 -10.41 7.39 10.40
N LEU A 8 -11.71 7.21 10.10
CA LEU A 8 -12.37 7.95 9.02
C LEU A 8 -12.43 9.46 9.29
N LYS A 9 -12.52 9.88 10.56
CA LYS A 9 -12.47 11.31 10.93
C LYS A 9 -11.12 11.94 10.57
N LEU A 10 -10.03 11.18 10.69
CA LEU A 10 -8.69 11.59 10.29
C LEU A 10 -8.55 11.49 8.76
N GLY A 11 -8.92 10.35 8.19
CA GLY A 11 -8.79 10.07 6.76
C GLY A 11 -9.54 11.08 5.88
N GLN A 12 -10.71 11.54 6.30
CA GLN A 12 -11.48 12.58 5.58
C GLN A 12 -10.75 13.93 5.49
N LYS A 13 -9.80 14.20 6.37
CA LYS A 13 -8.94 15.40 6.35
C LYS A 13 -7.70 15.23 5.49
N ALA A 14 -7.46 14.05 4.94
CA ALA A 14 -6.30 13.79 4.10
C ALA A 14 -6.24 14.72 2.88
N VAL A 15 -5.05 15.21 2.56
CA VAL A 15 -4.81 16.10 1.42
C VAL A 15 -3.59 15.65 0.63
N PHE A 16 -3.66 15.72 -0.69
CA PHE A 16 -2.50 15.55 -1.55
C PHE A 16 -1.52 16.71 -1.35
N ARG A 17 -0.25 16.41 -1.14
CA ARG A 17 0.80 17.43 -0.96
C ARG A 17 1.73 17.52 -2.13
N LEU A 18 2.31 16.39 -2.56
CA LEU A 18 3.27 16.39 -3.66
C LEU A 18 3.39 15.01 -4.33
N GLY A 19 3.89 15.01 -5.56
CA GLY A 19 4.41 13.85 -6.25
C GLY A 19 5.94 13.96 -6.34
N ALA A 20 6.66 13.02 -5.75
CA ALA A 20 8.11 12.99 -5.75
C ALA A 20 8.64 12.17 -6.92
N VAL A 21 9.57 12.76 -7.70
CA VAL A 21 10.28 12.11 -8.81
C VAL A 21 11.77 11.92 -8.51
N ALA A 22 12.23 12.38 -7.36
CA ALA A 22 13.62 12.28 -6.92
C ALA A 22 13.69 12.24 -5.38
N PRO A 23 14.71 11.58 -4.79
CA PRO A 23 14.83 11.39 -3.33
C PRO A 23 14.81 12.68 -2.50
N LYS A 24 15.36 13.77 -3.02
CA LYS A 24 15.35 15.07 -2.35
C LYS A 24 13.95 15.67 -2.13
N GLN A 25 12.93 15.08 -2.76
CA GLN A 25 11.53 15.47 -2.62
C GLN A 25 10.76 14.57 -1.65
N PHE A 26 11.38 13.52 -1.12
CA PHE A 26 10.72 12.65 -0.15
C PHE A 26 10.43 13.42 1.13
N VAL A 27 9.28 13.14 1.72
CA VAL A 27 8.93 13.69 3.01
C VAL A 27 9.78 13.03 4.09
N ALA A 28 10.41 13.84 4.93
CA ALA A 28 11.32 13.42 6.00
C ALA A 28 11.09 14.25 7.28
N ASP A 29 9.83 14.42 7.66
CA ASP A 29 9.40 15.20 8.83
C ASP A 29 9.33 14.39 10.14
N GLY A 30 9.72 13.11 10.09
CA GLY A 30 9.69 12.21 11.23
C GLY A 30 8.33 11.60 11.54
N LEU A 31 7.27 12.00 10.85
CA LEU A 31 5.96 11.41 11.03
C LEU A 31 5.85 10.04 10.33
N PRO A 32 5.08 9.08 10.87
CA PRO A 32 4.95 7.75 10.29
C PRO A 32 4.33 7.78 8.89
N GLN A 33 4.89 6.99 7.99
CA GLN A 33 4.41 6.86 6.62
C GLN A 33 3.82 5.47 6.39
N ILE A 34 2.61 5.40 5.87
CA ILE A 34 1.93 4.17 5.47
C ILE A 34 1.99 4.06 3.95
N ALA A 35 2.83 3.18 3.45
CA ALA A 35 3.04 3.01 2.01
C ALA A 35 2.11 1.96 1.40
N PHE A 36 1.77 2.15 0.13
CA PHE A 36 0.93 1.23 -0.64
C PHE A 36 1.63 0.87 -1.95
N ALA A 37 1.85 -0.42 -2.16
CA ALA A 37 2.47 -0.99 -3.35
C ALA A 37 1.58 -2.06 -3.99
N GLY A 38 1.85 -2.38 -5.24
CA GLY A 38 1.16 -3.43 -5.98
C GLY A 38 1.10 -3.13 -7.47
N ARG A 39 0.70 -4.12 -8.26
CA ARG A 39 0.58 -3.97 -9.72
C ARG A 39 -0.48 -2.94 -10.11
N SER A 40 -0.36 -2.43 -11.31
CA SER A 40 -1.42 -1.63 -11.93
C SER A 40 -2.75 -2.41 -11.95
N ASN A 41 -3.84 -1.74 -11.62
CA ASN A 41 -5.20 -2.29 -11.60
C ASN A 41 -5.51 -3.33 -10.50
N VAL A 42 -4.65 -3.56 -9.52
CA VAL A 42 -4.98 -4.40 -8.33
C VAL A 42 -6.00 -3.72 -7.41
N GLY A 43 -6.27 -2.42 -7.61
CA GLY A 43 -7.20 -1.64 -6.80
C GLY A 43 -6.53 -0.83 -5.69
N LYS A 44 -5.23 -0.57 -5.78
CA LYS A 44 -4.44 0.21 -4.82
C LYS A 44 -5.07 1.58 -4.50
N SER A 45 -5.29 2.43 -5.50
CA SER A 45 -5.90 3.76 -5.31
C SER A 45 -7.35 3.68 -4.81
N SER A 46 -8.11 2.66 -5.23
CA SER A 46 -9.45 2.42 -4.71
C SER A 46 -9.42 2.07 -3.23
N LEU A 47 -8.49 1.20 -2.82
CA LEU A 47 -8.30 0.82 -1.42
C LEU A 47 -7.94 2.06 -0.56
N GLN A 48 -6.98 2.86 -0.99
CA GLN A 48 -6.60 4.09 -0.29
C GLN A 48 -7.79 5.04 -0.12
N ASN A 49 -8.55 5.30 -1.19
CA ASN A 49 -9.73 6.15 -1.13
C ASN A 49 -10.76 5.64 -0.12
N VAL A 50 -11.05 4.34 -0.12
CA VAL A 50 -12.04 3.75 0.79
C VAL A 50 -11.52 3.70 2.24
N LEU A 51 -10.24 3.41 2.46
CA LEU A 51 -9.62 3.50 3.79
C LEU A 51 -9.78 4.92 4.36
N LEU A 52 -9.49 5.94 3.56
CA LEU A 52 -9.59 7.35 3.95
C LEU A 52 -11.03 7.87 4.04
N GLY A 53 -12.03 7.11 3.59
CA GLY A 53 -13.40 7.62 3.48
C GLY A 53 -13.54 8.78 2.50
N ARG A 54 -12.69 8.83 1.47
CA ARG A 54 -12.64 9.89 0.45
C ARG A 54 -12.83 9.30 -0.94
N SER A 55 -13.69 9.90 -1.74
CA SER A 55 -13.81 9.56 -3.16
C SER A 55 -12.88 10.47 -3.99
N GLY A 56 -12.00 9.86 -4.81
CA GLY A 56 -11.22 10.57 -5.80
C GLY A 56 -10.03 11.39 -5.30
N LEU A 57 -9.64 11.29 -4.02
CA LEU A 57 -8.42 11.90 -3.51
C LEU A 57 -7.19 11.27 -4.17
N VAL A 58 -7.09 9.96 -4.10
CA VAL A 58 -6.07 9.20 -4.83
C VAL A 58 -6.64 8.89 -6.22
N ARG A 59 -6.01 9.43 -7.26
CA ARG A 59 -6.48 9.28 -8.63
C ARG A 59 -6.39 7.82 -9.09
N VAL A 60 -7.51 7.27 -9.51
CA VAL A 60 -7.55 5.96 -10.15
C VAL A 60 -7.17 6.14 -11.62
N SER A 61 -5.91 5.92 -11.97
CA SER A 61 -5.48 5.96 -13.36
C SER A 61 -6.01 4.73 -14.10
N ARG A 62 -6.75 4.95 -15.18
CA ARG A 62 -7.16 3.90 -16.13
C ARG A 62 -6.08 3.62 -17.17
N THR A 63 -5.09 4.51 -17.31
CA THR A 63 -4.00 4.36 -18.27
C THR A 63 -2.76 3.88 -17.53
N PRO A 64 -2.30 2.64 -17.80
CA PRO A 64 -1.12 2.08 -17.15
C PRO A 64 0.17 2.84 -17.52
N GLY A 65 1.13 2.95 -16.58
CA GLY A 65 2.46 3.49 -16.85
C GLY A 65 2.58 5.03 -16.83
N ARG A 66 1.55 5.76 -16.39
CA ARG A 66 1.60 7.24 -16.32
C ARG A 66 2.21 7.80 -15.05
N THR A 67 2.09 7.09 -13.93
CA THR A 67 2.59 7.60 -12.65
C THR A 67 4.01 7.08 -12.41
N ARG A 68 4.99 7.94 -12.60
CA ARG A 68 6.41 7.71 -12.26
C ARG A 68 6.78 8.43 -10.96
N GLU A 69 5.80 8.80 -10.18
CA GLU A 69 5.92 9.62 -8.98
C GLU A 69 5.48 8.83 -7.77
N ILE A 70 6.14 9.04 -6.64
CA ILE A 70 5.67 8.63 -5.34
C ILE A 70 4.79 9.75 -4.80
N ASN A 71 3.50 9.47 -4.59
CA ASN A 71 2.54 10.48 -4.16
C ASN A 71 2.37 10.49 -2.65
N PHE A 72 2.52 11.66 -2.05
CA PHE A 72 2.39 11.88 -0.61
C PHE A 72 1.06 12.56 -0.29
N PHE A 73 0.27 11.92 0.57
CA PHE A 73 -0.99 12.45 1.09
C PHE A 73 -0.84 12.63 2.59
N GLU A 74 -0.94 13.85 3.04
CA GLU A 74 -0.84 14.18 4.46
C GLU A 74 -2.11 13.80 5.20
N LEU A 75 -1.95 13.15 6.35
CA LEU A 75 -2.94 13.00 7.40
C LEU A 75 -2.58 14.02 8.49
N PRO A 76 -3.27 15.18 8.57
CA PRO A 76 -2.80 16.33 9.32
C PRO A 76 -2.38 16.00 10.76
N ALA A 77 -1.15 16.41 11.12
CA ALA A 77 -0.53 16.18 12.42
C ALA A 77 -0.41 14.72 12.87
N SER A 78 -0.56 13.74 11.96
CA SER A 78 -0.56 12.31 12.32
C SER A 78 0.41 11.49 11.49
N GLY A 79 0.57 11.78 10.20
CA GLY A 79 1.45 11.00 9.31
C GLY A 79 1.05 11.11 7.84
N TRP A 80 1.45 10.11 7.07
CA TRP A 80 1.34 10.14 5.62
C TRP A 80 0.79 8.84 5.04
N PHE A 81 -0.07 8.95 4.04
CA PHE A 81 -0.27 7.89 3.06
C PHE A 81 0.65 8.11 1.87
N VAL A 82 1.37 7.07 1.48
CA VAL A 82 2.34 7.13 0.39
C VAL A 82 1.92 6.14 -0.70
N ASP A 83 1.49 6.69 -1.84
CA ASP A 83 1.08 5.89 -2.98
C ASP A 83 2.30 5.62 -3.86
N LEU A 84 2.86 4.42 -3.75
CA LEU A 84 3.94 3.99 -4.64
C LEU A 84 3.36 3.70 -6.02
N PRO A 85 4.09 4.03 -7.07
CA PRO A 85 3.63 3.80 -8.42
C PRO A 85 3.36 2.30 -8.68
N GLY A 86 2.37 1.97 -9.52
CA GLY A 86 2.00 0.59 -9.83
C GLY A 86 3.03 -0.10 -10.72
N PHE A 87 3.45 -1.31 -10.34
CA PHE A 87 4.37 -2.15 -11.11
C PHE A 87 3.70 -2.75 -12.36
N GLY A 88 4.49 -3.10 -13.38
CA GLY A 88 4.06 -4.03 -14.43
C GLY A 88 3.50 -3.44 -15.73
N TYR A 89 3.56 -2.13 -15.94
CA TYR A 89 3.17 -1.53 -17.22
C TYR A 89 4.19 -0.50 -17.72
N ALA A 90 5.36 -0.96 -18.13
CA ALA A 90 6.23 -0.15 -18.99
C ALA A 90 6.10 -0.66 -20.44
N ARG A 91 5.41 0.09 -21.29
CA ARG A 91 5.65 -0.02 -22.75
C ARG A 91 7.10 0.42 -22.97
N GLY A 92 8.02 -0.52 -23.14
CA GLY A 92 9.43 -0.24 -23.35
C GLY A 92 10.40 -1.23 -22.71
N GLY A 93 9.91 -2.34 -22.18
CA GLY A 93 10.76 -3.41 -21.63
C GLY A 93 11.40 -3.10 -20.28
N VAL A 94 12.35 -3.95 -19.88
CA VAL A 94 13.00 -3.97 -18.56
C VAL A 94 13.68 -2.64 -18.19
N SER A 95 14.12 -1.83 -19.17
CA SER A 95 14.85 -0.59 -18.93
C SER A 95 13.98 0.58 -18.41
N ALA A 96 12.70 0.65 -18.78
CA ALA A 96 11.79 1.67 -18.24
C ALA A 96 11.34 1.34 -16.81
N SER A 97 11.46 0.07 -16.40
CA SER A 97 11.20 -0.39 -15.03
C SER A 97 12.40 -0.17 -14.10
N ALA A 98 13.63 -0.02 -14.63
CA ALA A 98 14.84 0.11 -13.83
C ALA A 98 14.88 1.42 -13.02
N GLY A 99 14.68 2.58 -13.67
CA GLY A 99 14.68 3.88 -12.97
C GLY A 99 13.50 4.05 -12.00
N PHE A 100 12.41 3.34 -12.27
CA PHE A 100 11.26 3.25 -11.38
C PHE A 100 11.54 2.37 -10.15
N ALA A 101 12.13 1.19 -10.36
CA ALA A 101 12.58 0.31 -9.28
C ALA A 101 13.62 1.01 -8.40
N ASP A 102 14.45 1.88 -9.00
CA ASP A 102 15.45 2.68 -8.32
C ASP A 102 14.81 3.73 -7.39
N LEU A 103 13.82 4.51 -7.85
CA LEU A 103 13.14 5.51 -7.02
C LEU A 103 12.41 4.87 -5.82
N VAL A 104 11.71 3.74 -6.04
CA VAL A 104 11.05 3.00 -4.97
C VAL A 104 12.08 2.39 -4.01
N GLY A 105 13.17 1.82 -4.52
CA GLY A 105 14.26 1.30 -3.70
C GLY A 105 14.87 2.38 -2.82
N GLN A 106 15.14 3.57 -3.37
CA GLN A 106 15.65 4.72 -2.61
C GLN A 106 14.65 5.20 -1.55
N TYR A 107 13.35 5.15 -1.84
CA TYR A 107 12.31 5.46 -0.84
C TYR A 107 12.29 4.42 0.30
N LEU A 108 12.32 3.13 -0.02
CA LEU A 108 12.31 2.06 0.99
C LEU A 108 13.59 2.02 1.85
N SER A 109 14.69 2.58 1.34
CA SER A 109 15.96 2.69 2.07
C SER A 109 16.03 3.90 3.01
N GLN A 110 14.97 4.72 3.09
CA GLN A 110 14.92 5.84 4.04
C GLN A 110 14.91 5.32 5.48
N PRO A 111 15.73 5.85 6.40
CA PRO A 111 15.74 5.43 7.79
C PRO A 111 14.36 5.56 8.45
N GLY A 112 13.86 4.45 9.03
CA GLY A 112 12.58 4.44 9.74
C GLY A 112 11.32 4.56 8.87
N GLN A 113 11.45 4.52 7.54
CA GLN A 113 10.33 4.63 6.62
C GLN A 113 10.34 3.53 5.55
N PRO A 114 9.14 3.06 5.14
CA PRO A 114 7.82 3.33 5.75
C PRO A 114 7.64 2.60 7.09
N ALA A 115 6.80 3.16 7.96
CA ALA A 115 6.39 2.50 9.21
C ALA A 115 5.58 1.22 8.94
N LEU A 116 4.88 1.16 7.82
CA LEU A 116 4.20 -0.01 7.29
C LEU A 116 4.02 0.12 5.79
N LEU A 117 4.28 -0.96 5.05
CA LEU A 117 3.96 -1.09 3.65
C LEU A 117 2.85 -2.13 3.46
N PHE A 118 1.77 -1.75 2.80
CA PHE A 118 0.77 -2.68 2.31
C PHE A 118 1.10 -3.07 0.87
N TYR A 119 1.38 -4.35 0.63
CA TYR A 119 1.52 -4.90 -0.72
C TYR A 119 0.21 -5.53 -1.17
N ILE A 120 -0.41 -4.97 -2.20
CA ILE A 120 -1.74 -5.35 -2.66
C ILE A 120 -1.63 -6.27 -3.86
N LEU A 121 -2.19 -7.48 -3.71
CA LEU A 121 -2.39 -8.46 -4.77
C LEU A 121 -3.86 -8.50 -5.18
N ASP A 122 -4.13 -8.81 -6.44
CA ASP A 122 -5.48 -9.18 -6.91
C ASP A 122 -5.74 -10.65 -6.53
N ALA A 123 -6.72 -10.90 -5.68
CA ALA A 123 -7.02 -12.26 -5.20
C ALA A 123 -7.40 -13.25 -6.33
N GLY A 124 -7.85 -12.76 -7.49
CA GLY A 124 -8.14 -13.59 -8.66
C GLY A 124 -6.95 -13.86 -9.58
N VAL A 125 -5.79 -13.18 -9.37
CA VAL A 125 -4.62 -13.24 -10.27
C VAL A 125 -3.31 -13.16 -9.47
N ALA A 126 -3.29 -13.74 -8.26
CA ALA A 126 -2.17 -13.60 -7.31
C ALA A 126 -0.91 -14.44 -7.65
N ASP A 127 -0.76 -14.90 -8.88
CA ASP A 127 0.29 -15.85 -9.32
C ASP A 127 1.25 -15.28 -10.38
N GLY A 128 1.24 -13.96 -10.60
CA GLY A 128 2.05 -13.35 -11.65
C GLY A 128 3.54 -13.21 -11.28
N GLU A 129 4.44 -13.56 -12.23
CA GLU A 129 5.89 -13.40 -12.12
C GLU A 129 6.32 -11.99 -11.69
N ILE A 130 5.59 -10.96 -12.14
CA ILE A 130 5.84 -9.57 -11.76
C ILE A 130 5.61 -9.34 -10.26
N ASP A 131 4.60 -9.98 -9.66
CA ASP A 131 4.36 -9.89 -8.22
C ASP A 131 5.47 -10.58 -7.43
N GLU A 132 6.03 -11.70 -7.93
CA GLU A 132 7.18 -12.36 -7.30
C GLU A 132 8.39 -11.46 -7.27
N ILE A 133 8.75 -10.86 -8.39
CA ILE A 133 9.90 -9.96 -8.49
C ILE A 133 9.72 -8.73 -7.59
N CYS A 134 8.53 -8.11 -7.62
CA CYS A 134 8.30 -6.87 -6.89
C CYS A 134 8.17 -7.08 -5.39
N LEU A 135 7.43 -8.11 -4.96
CA LEU A 135 7.30 -8.43 -3.54
C LEU A 135 8.63 -8.93 -2.97
N GLY A 136 9.40 -9.74 -3.73
CA GLY A 136 10.74 -10.16 -3.32
C GLY A 136 11.63 -8.97 -2.97
N ARG A 137 11.70 -7.96 -3.85
CA ARG A 137 12.49 -6.73 -3.59
C ARG A 137 12.01 -5.94 -2.37
N ILE A 138 10.70 -5.92 -2.11
CA ILE A 138 10.16 -5.24 -0.93
C ILE A 138 10.53 -6.01 0.34
N LEU A 139 10.49 -7.34 0.31
CA LEU A 139 10.89 -8.17 1.45
C LEU A 139 12.40 -8.08 1.72
N GLU A 140 13.22 -7.94 0.67
CA GLU A 140 14.66 -7.70 0.80
C GLU A 140 15.00 -6.32 1.41
N ALA A 141 14.11 -5.33 1.30
CA ALA A 141 14.33 -4.00 1.86
C ALA A 141 14.15 -3.93 3.40
N ASP A 142 13.78 -5.04 4.04
CA ASP A 142 13.59 -5.17 5.50
C ASP A 142 12.64 -4.10 6.11
N VAL A 143 11.64 -3.69 5.35
CA VAL A 143 10.60 -2.79 5.83
C VAL A 143 9.40 -3.56 6.35
N PRO A 144 8.70 -3.08 7.40
CA PRO A 144 7.46 -3.70 7.85
C PRO A 144 6.47 -3.82 6.71
N CYS A 145 6.18 -5.04 6.24
CA CYS A 145 5.32 -5.31 5.10
C CYS A 145 4.14 -6.21 5.47
N GLN A 146 2.96 -5.88 4.97
CA GLN A 146 1.78 -6.73 5.04
C GLN A 146 1.21 -6.93 3.64
N VAL A 147 1.14 -8.19 3.21
CA VAL A 147 0.48 -8.56 1.95
C VAL A 147 -1.03 -8.58 2.16
N LEU A 148 -1.79 -8.04 1.19
CA LEU A 148 -3.25 -7.99 1.17
C LEU A 148 -3.78 -8.61 -0.12
N LEU A 149 -4.84 -9.41 -0.02
CA LEU A 149 -5.55 -9.97 -1.17
C LEU A 149 -6.83 -9.16 -1.43
N ASN A 150 -6.76 -8.24 -2.38
CA ASN A 150 -7.90 -7.40 -2.73
C ASN A 150 -8.83 -8.08 -3.76
N LYS A 151 -10.03 -7.53 -3.93
CA LYS A 151 -11.10 -8.02 -4.80
C LYS A 151 -11.69 -9.36 -4.35
N ALA A 152 -11.69 -9.62 -3.04
CA ALA A 152 -12.29 -10.82 -2.44
C ALA A 152 -13.78 -11.00 -2.80
N ASP A 153 -14.46 -9.91 -3.16
CA ASP A 153 -15.84 -9.93 -3.63
C ASP A 153 -16.07 -10.71 -4.93
N ARG A 154 -15.01 -11.05 -5.66
CA ARG A 154 -15.04 -11.84 -6.89
C ARG A 154 -14.82 -13.33 -6.67
N LEU A 155 -14.45 -13.73 -5.44
CA LEU A 155 -14.13 -15.10 -5.10
C LEU A 155 -15.36 -15.85 -4.55
N ASP A 156 -15.53 -17.11 -4.96
CA ASP A 156 -16.41 -18.04 -4.27
C ASP A 156 -15.82 -18.51 -2.94
N GLN A 157 -16.60 -19.27 -2.16
CA GLN A 157 -16.20 -19.73 -0.82
C GLN A 157 -14.99 -20.68 -0.87
N SER A 158 -14.87 -21.51 -1.89
CA SER A 158 -13.75 -22.45 -2.05
C SER A 158 -12.46 -21.68 -2.30
N ALA A 159 -12.47 -20.73 -3.22
CA ALA A 159 -11.34 -19.87 -3.54
C ALA A 159 -10.90 -19.01 -2.32
N ARG A 160 -11.87 -18.50 -1.52
CA ARG A 160 -11.57 -17.74 -0.30
C ARG A 160 -10.78 -18.57 0.73
N ASN A 161 -11.03 -19.86 0.82
CA ASN A 161 -10.32 -20.74 1.75
C ASN A 161 -8.95 -21.18 1.23
N ARG A 162 -8.81 -21.32 -0.09
CA ARG A 162 -7.64 -21.88 -0.76
C ARG A 162 -6.58 -20.80 -1.06
N ILE A 163 -6.96 -19.72 -1.74
CA ILE A 163 -6.02 -18.72 -2.28
C ILE A 163 -5.11 -18.10 -1.23
N PRO A 164 -5.57 -17.70 -0.03
CA PRO A 164 -4.66 -17.12 0.96
C PRO A 164 -3.53 -18.07 1.38
N ARG A 165 -3.81 -19.36 1.47
CA ARG A 165 -2.80 -20.39 1.83
C ARG A 165 -1.80 -20.61 0.70
N GLU A 166 -2.28 -20.68 -0.55
CA GLU A 166 -1.42 -20.80 -1.75
C GLU A 166 -0.48 -19.59 -1.87
N VAL A 167 -1.01 -18.38 -1.67
CA VAL A 167 -0.20 -17.16 -1.69
C VAL A 167 0.81 -17.16 -0.54
N ALA A 168 0.42 -17.56 0.67
CA ALA A 168 1.36 -17.66 1.79
C ALA A 168 2.49 -18.64 1.50
N ALA A 169 2.18 -19.81 0.95
CA ALA A 169 3.19 -20.81 0.57
C ALA A 169 4.11 -20.29 -0.54
N LYS A 170 3.53 -19.68 -1.58
CA LYS A 170 4.27 -19.17 -2.74
C LYS A 170 5.29 -18.10 -2.37
N PHE A 171 4.91 -17.16 -1.51
CA PHE A 171 5.75 -16.03 -1.10
C PHE A 171 6.43 -16.23 0.25
N SER A 172 6.40 -17.45 0.80
CA SER A 172 7.00 -17.81 2.10
C SER A 172 6.57 -16.87 3.24
N LEU A 173 5.28 -16.47 3.23
CA LEU A 173 4.74 -15.60 4.26
C LEU A 173 4.49 -16.37 5.55
N SER A 174 4.71 -15.74 6.70
CA SER A 174 4.48 -16.33 8.03
C SER A 174 3.02 -16.68 8.32
N SER A 175 2.08 -16.06 7.60
CA SER A 175 0.64 -16.32 7.74
C SER A 175 -0.11 -16.02 6.44
N PRO A 176 -1.29 -16.64 6.21
CA PRO A 176 -2.12 -16.32 5.06
C PRO A 176 -2.53 -14.84 5.05
N PRO A 177 -2.32 -14.13 3.92
CA PRO A 177 -2.70 -12.73 3.82
C PRO A 177 -4.22 -12.54 3.88
N PRO A 178 -4.71 -11.46 4.52
CA PRO A 178 -6.13 -11.20 4.65
C PRO A 178 -6.79 -10.90 3.30
N LEU A 179 -8.00 -11.43 3.15
CA LEU A 179 -8.90 -11.13 2.03
C LEU A 179 -9.65 -9.82 2.31
N ILE A 180 -9.52 -8.87 1.41
CA ILE A 180 -10.21 -7.57 1.48
C ILE A 180 -10.95 -7.26 0.20
N SER A 181 -11.89 -6.33 0.28
CA SER A 181 -12.53 -5.76 -0.92
C SER A 181 -12.69 -4.25 -0.77
N ALA A 182 -11.94 -3.50 -1.58
CA ALA A 182 -12.11 -2.05 -1.70
C ALA A 182 -13.50 -1.67 -2.25
N ARG A 183 -14.18 -2.59 -2.94
CA ARG A 183 -15.52 -2.35 -3.51
C ARG A 183 -16.62 -2.46 -2.47
N THR A 184 -16.55 -3.46 -1.59
CA THR A 184 -17.61 -3.76 -0.61
C THR A 184 -17.31 -3.27 0.80
N GLY A 185 -16.05 -2.90 1.09
CA GLY A 185 -15.59 -2.55 2.43
C GLY A 185 -15.19 -3.75 3.29
N GLN A 186 -15.29 -4.97 2.77
CA GLN A 186 -14.92 -6.17 3.51
C GLN A 186 -13.46 -6.14 3.97
N GLY A 187 -13.22 -6.43 5.25
CA GLY A 187 -11.88 -6.59 5.83
C GLY A 187 -11.10 -5.29 6.02
N LEU A 188 -11.73 -4.11 5.92
CA LEU A 188 -11.04 -2.82 5.99
C LEU A 188 -10.86 -2.31 7.43
N ASP A 189 -11.76 -2.62 8.35
CA ASP A 189 -11.67 -2.09 9.71
C ASP A 189 -10.41 -2.56 10.46
N PRO A 190 -9.97 -3.84 10.38
CA PRO A 190 -8.70 -4.25 10.95
C PRO A 190 -7.49 -3.51 10.36
N LEU A 191 -7.54 -3.11 9.08
CA LEU A 191 -6.48 -2.30 8.47
C LEU A 191 -6.50 -0.87 9.01
N ARG A 192 -7.68 -0.28 9.20
CA ARG A 192 -7.85 1.04 9.81
C ARG A 192 -7.35 1.07 11.24
N ASP A 193 -7.66 0.04 12.04
CA ASP A 193 -7.16 -0.11 13.41
C ASP A 193 -5.63 -0.15 13.44
N ARG A 194 -5.02 -0.95 12.56
CA ARG A 194 -3.56 -1.06 12.47
C ARG A 194 -2.91 0.27 12.05
N ILE A 195 -3.48 0.95 11.06
CA ILE A 195 -3.01 2.26 10.63
C ILE A 195 -3.13 3.26 11.78
N LEU A 196 -4.27 3.32 12.46
CA LEU A 196 -4.51 4.24 13.56
C LEU A 196 -3.51 4.03 14.71
N ALA A 197 -3.20 2.78 15.04
CA ALA A 197 -2.21 2.44 16.06
C ALA A 197 -0.79 2.94 15.71
N LEU A 198 -0.41 2.91 14.43
CA LEU A 198 0.90 3.41 13.95
C LEU A 198 0.97 4.93 13.89
N LEU A 199 -0.18 5.59 13.63
CA LEU A 199 -0.29 7.05 13.56
C LEU A 199 -0.50 7.70 14.93
N ALA A 200 -0.78 6.91 15.96
CA ALA A 200 -0.88 7.43 17.33
C ALA A 200 0.49 7.94 17.79
N PRO A 201 0.55 9.05 18.56
CA PRO A 201 1.80 9.50 19.13
C PRO A 201 2.45 8.37 19.92
N GLN A 202 3.66 7.97 19.52
CA GLN A 202 4.41 7.00 20.30
C GLN A 202 4.74 7.63 21.67
N PRO A 203 4.56 6.89 22.78
CA PRO A 203 5.02 7.39 24.06
C PRO A 203 6.54 7.63 23.97
N VAL A 204 6.97 8.85 24.27
CA VAL A 204 8.38 9.18 24.36
C VAL A 204 9.00 8.20 25.35
N PRO A 205 10.06 7.44 24.99
CA PRO A 205 10.75 6.60 25.96
C PRO A 205 11.15 7.50 27.13
N SER A 206 10.70 7.17 28.35
CA SER A 206 11.17 7.84 29.54
C SER A 206 12.67 7.63 29.63
N GLU A 207 13.44 8.69 29.43
CA GLU A 207 14.87 8.69 29.74
C GLU A 207 15.02 8.30 31.22
N ASN A 208 15.51 7.14 31.47
CA ASN A 208 15.99 6.69 32.78
C ASN A 208 17.47 6.99 32.90
#